data_004e79960a864d18430f173f0c6b7a61
#
_entry.id   004e79960a864d18430f173f0c6b7a61
#
_cell.length_a   1.000
_cell.length_b   1.000
_cell.length_c   1.000
_cell.angle_alpha   90.00
_cell.angle_beta   90.00
_cell.angle_gamma   90.00
#
_symmetry.space_group_name_H-M   'P 1'
#
loop_
_entity.id
_entity.type
_entity.pdbx_description
1 polymer ?
#
loop_
_entity_poly.entity_id
_entity_poly.type
_entity_poly.pdbx_seq_one_letter_code
_entity_poly.pdbx_strand_id
1 'polypeptide(L)'
;MNEWLRGLNRPSSTVLVAGMLVLGAAGGGLLYGEEISKWVGGDTEYKLIEFDSNQTRAYAQGLVNLGDPVWGGRLSGTVEEENAAQSIKTNFSNSGLPSTLEEFEVPLYYMGNSFELMICNSGTLGGVFGGPTPCTVADVNREEANFQHTVDFVVQGYSGSVDIPASSNVEVVDLGMGNESEDWDVASNGVGLVWLRDGEDGQAGTESNTVLMKRAQENGLRGLITVNSRQNCDDLVAGDCIPYSKSLDITQFEERPYDIGFVMVSRSVGEQISEQVVNSGGMLGFQVDVDNQNNGNIHVPCGILEGETDQLIVIGAHHDTVYNGHGAVDNTAGTATVMEIARQFGILHSELGDPKMTVYFCTWGGEEEGLWGSKEWVDKHRDDLAENLRLYINFDMNHVDAERNSGVVLQGNSKTDVRHIKGLVEEFSSSLPELYEKYSITVRELESEQMPYNSDHAPFVYEVHQEEGEFGKAMLCYGSGSLEYHTYLDNMDRFNEESLAVSGIIYGSLVRHLAWS
;
A
#
# COMPACT_ATOMS: atom_id res chain seq x y z
N MET A 1 6.75 -0.74 6.24
CA MET A 1 7.94 -0.09 5.62
C MET A 1 9.19 -0.18 6.48
N ASN A 2 9.10 -0.10 7.81
CA ASN A 2 10.27 -0.20 8.71
C ASN A 2 10.81 -1.63 8.93
N GLU A 3 10.01 -2.66 8.81
CA GLU A 3 10.48 -4.06 9.00
C GLU A 3 11.45 -4.52 7.91
N TRP A 4 11.32 -3.96 6.72
CA TRP A 4 12.14 -4.35 5.57
C TRP A 4 13.58 -3.82 5.60
N LEU A 5 13.86 -2.77 6.38
CA LEU A 5 15.22 -2.20 6.51
C LEU A 5 16.11 -2.95 7.53
N ARG A 6 15.58 -3.93 8.28
CA ARG A 6 16.29 -4.62 9.36
C ARG A 6 17.03 -5.92 8.98
N GLY A 7 16.83 -6.44 7.77
CA GLY A 7 17.48 -7.68 7.31
C GLY A 7 18.95 -7.58 6.92
N LEU A 8 19.56 -6.41 6.93
CA LEU A 8 20.96 -6.24 6.53
C LEU A 8 21.91 -6.27 7.72
N ASN A 9 22.30 -7.48 8.12
CA ASN A 9 23.47 -7.70 8.95
C ASN A 9 24.72 -7.10 8.29
N ARG A 10 25.36 -6.15 8.96
CA ARG A 10 26.67 -5.62 8.56
C ARG A 10 27.74 -6.73 8.67
N PRO A 11 28.44 -7.09 7.61
CA PRO A 11 29.68 -7.83 7.78
C PRO A 11 30.80 -6.86 8.17
N SER A 12 31.37 -7.09 9.34
CA SER A 12 32.68 -6.58 9.70
C SER A 12 33.73 -7.35 8.89
N SER A 13 34.37 -6.73 7.94
CA SER A 13 35.65 -7.25 7.44
C SER A 13 36.48 -6.13 6.81
N THR A 14 37.51 -5.82 7.52
CA THR A 14 38.67 -5.10 7.08
C THR A 14 39.34 -5.86 5.93
N VAL A 15 39.30 -5.34 4.73
CA VAL A 15 40.17 -5.81 3.65
C VAL A 15 41.11 -4.68 3.30
N LEU A 16 42.39 -4.89 3.64
CA LEU A 16 43.52 -4.14 3.15
C LEU A 16 43.60 -4.28 1.61
N VAL A 17 43.48 -3.19 0.89
CA VAL A 17 43.92 -3.11 -0.51
C VAL A 17 45.22 -2.35 -0.55
N ALA A 18 46.26 -3.10 -0.89
CA ALA A 18 47.59 -2.57 -1.13
C ALA A 18 47.60 -1.63 -2.33
N GLY A 19 48.22 -0.49 -2.15
CA GLY A 19 48.35 0.55 -3.17
C GLY A 19 49.23 0.16 -4.33
N MET A 20 48.89 0.67 -5.51
CA MET A 20 49.85 1.02 -6.53
C MET A 20 49.70 2.51 -6.84
N LEU A 21 50.66 3.27 -6.32
CA LEU A 21 50.95 4.65 -6.75
C LEU A 21 51.56 4.59 -8.15
N VAL A 22 50.87 5.19 -9.13
CA VAL A 22 51.52 5.70 -10.34
C VAL A 22 51.27 7.19 -10.37
N LEU A 23 52.34 7.94 -10.09
CA LEU A 23 52.45 9.37 -10.31
C LEU A 23 52.52 9.61 -11.82
N GLY A 24 51.56 10.34 -12.35
CA GLY A 24 51.52 10.82 -13.73
C GLY A 24 50.76 12.13 -13.84
N ALA A 25 51.48 13.20 -13.81
CA ALA A 25 51.22 14.55 -14.35
C ALA A 25 49.76 15.06 -14.41
N ALA A 26 49.50 16.14 -13.67
CA ALA A 26 48.38 17.05 -13.82
C ALA A 26 48.26 17.53 -15.29
N GLY A 27 47.06 17.39 -15.87
CA GLY A 27 46.71 18.05 -17.12
C GLY A 27 45.85 17.28 -18.13
N GLY A 28 45.38 16.06 -17.86
CA GLY A 28 44.65 15.28 -18.86
C GLY A 28 43.37 14.56 -18.36
N GLY A 29 42.97 14.78 -17.12
CA GLY A 29 41.92 13.95 -16.48
C GLY A 29 40.46 14.30 -16.83
N LEU A 30 40.19 15.44 -17.44
CA LEU A 30 38.83 15.87 -17.77
C LEU A 30 38.38 15.51 -19.20
N LEU A 31 39.31 15.23 -20.11
CA LEU A 31 38.97 14.87 -21.50
C LEU A 31 38.83 13.36 -21.75
N TYR A 32 39.30 12.50 -20.85
CA TYR A 32 39.17 11.06 -20.98
C TYR A 32 37.87 10.48 -20.40
N GLY A 33 37.18 11.20 -19.51
CA GLY A 33 35.90 10.79 -18.95
C GLY A 33 34.78 10.85 -19.99
N GLU A 34 34.72 11.90 -20.79
CA GLU A 34 33.71 12.08 -21.83
C GLU A 34 33.91 11.16 -23.06
N GLU A 35 35.14 10.79 -23.41
CA GLU A 35 35.37 9.86 -24.55
C GLU A 35 35.12 8.40 -24.18
N ILE A 36 35.28 8.00 -22.92
CA ILE A 36 34.94 6.61 -22.49
C ILE A 36 33.43 6.44 -22.38
N SER A 37 32.67 7.47 -21.99
CA SER A 37 31.20 7.41 -22.00
C SER A 37 30.65 7.30 -23.42
N LYS A 38 31.26 7.97 -24.39
CA LYS A 38 30.90 7.87 -25.83
C LYS A 38 31.25 6.52 -26.49
N TRP A 39 32.11 5.74 -25.87
CA TRP A 39 32.56 4.45 -26.44
C TRP A 39 31.79 3.25 -25.89
N VAL A 40 31.06 3.39 -24.80
CA VAL A 40 30.30 2.31 -24.12
C VAL A 40 28.78 2.48 -24.17
N GLY A 41 28.28 3.66 -24.50
CA GLY A 41 26.88 3.93 -24.78
C GLY A 41 26.80 4.88 -25.95
N GLY A 42 26.26 4.47 -27.06
CA GLY A 42 25.85 5.42 -28.10
C GLY A 42 24.99 6.50 -27.44
N ASP A 43 25.10 7.75 -27.90
CA ASP A 43 24.27 8.87 -27.43
C ASP A 43 22.79 8.49 -27.59
N THR A 44 22.20 7.86 -26.55
CA THR A 44 20.78 7.56 -26.54
C THR A 44 20.08 8.87 -26.25
N GLU A 45 19.49 9.48 -27.27
CA GLU A 45 18.67 10.67 -27.10
C GLU A 45 17.35 10.28 -26.46
N TYR A 46 17.14 10.61 -25.20
CA TYR A 46 15.87 10.44 -24.52
C TYR A 46 14.94 11.60 -24.84
N LYS A 47 13.66 11.29 -25.00
CA LYS A 47 12.60 12.29 -25.18
C LYS A 47 11.60 12.12 -24.09
N LEU A 48 11.43 13.15 -23.26
CA LEU A 48 10.43 13.14 -22.21
C LEU A 48 9.02 13.18 -22.81
N ILE A 49 8.08 12.56 -22.11
CA ILE A 49 6.65 12.76 -22.38
C ILE A 49 6.18 14.05 -21.69
N GLU A 50 5.10 14.62 -22.20
CA GLU A 50 4.33 15.64 -21.50
C GLU A 50 3.58 15.00 -20.33
N PHE A 51 3.25 15.78 -19.30
CA PHE A 51 2.46 15.35 -18.16
C PHE A 51 1.68 16.54 -17.60
N ASP A 52 0.36 16.42 -17.56
CA ASP A 52 -0.51 17.49 -17.06
C ASP A 52 -0.93 17.19 -15.62
N SER A 53 -0.26 17.82 -14.65
CA SER A 53 -0.57 17.67 -13.23
C SER A 53 -1.99 18.12 -12.87
N ASN A 54 -2.54 19.13 -13.54
CA ASN A 54 -3.93 19.57 -13.31
C ASN A 54 -4.94 18.52 -13.78
N GLN A 55 -4.67 17.88 -14.93
CA GLN A 55 -5.50 16.78 -15.41
C GLN A 55 -5.42 15.57 -14.48
N THR A 56 -4.21 15.27 -13.98
CA THR A 56 -3.97 14.21 -12.99
C THR A 56 -4.76 14.46 -11.70
N ARG A 57 -4.74 15.72 -11.19
CA ARG A 57 -5.58 16.11 -10.05
C ARG A 57 -7.07 15.95 -10.35
N ALA A 58 -7.51 16.28 -11.55
CA ALA A 58 -8.92 16.11 -11.93
C ALA A 58 -9.33 14.63 -11.97
N TYR A 59 -8.47 13.74 -12.45
CA TYR A 59 -8.69 12.30 -12.37
C TYR A 59 -8.76 11.81 -10.92
N ALA A 60 -7.79 12.20 -10.09
CA ALA A 60 -7.78 11.84 -8.68
C ALA A 60 -9.05 12.30 -7.94
N GLN A 61 -9.44 13.56 -8.12
CA GLN A 61 -10.66 14.08 -7.50
C GLN A 61 -11.91 13.36 -8.00
N GLY A 62 -11.94 13.00 -9.30
CA GLY A 62 -13.05 12.24 -9.88
C GLY A 62 -13.21 10.86 -9.23
N LEU A 63 -12.10 10.15 -9.00
CA LEU A 63 -12.09 8.84 -8.36
C LEU A 63 -12.43 8.94 -6.86
N VAL A 64 -11.85 9.88 -6.14
CA VAL A 64 -12.16 10.12 -4.71
C VAL A 64 -13.65 10.42 -4.50
N ASN A 65 -14.29 11.13 -5.42
CA ASN A 65 -15.72 11.42 -5.34
C ASN A 65 -16.63 10.19 -5.57
N LEU A 66 -16.08 9.08 -6.04
CA LEU A 66 -16.81 7.81 -6.19
C LEU A 66 -16.78 6.94 -4.93
N GLY A 67 -16.01 7.32 -3.91
CA GLY A 67 -15.91 6.57 -2.66
C GLY A 67 -17.21 6.52 -1.87
N ASP A 68 -17.29 5.57 -0.94
CA ASP A 68 -18.43 5.37 -0.06
C ASP A 68 -18.83 6.68 0.65
N PRO A 69 -20.12 7.03 0.68
CA PRO A 69 -20.57 8.31 1.23
C PRO A 69 -20.40 8.44 2.75
N VAL A 70 -20.14 7.35 3.47
CA VAL A 70 -19.96 7.33 4.92
C VAL A 70 -18.49 7.29 5.30
N TRP A 71 -17.71 6.43 4.64
CA TRP A 71 -16.33 6.13 5.01
C TRP A 71 -15.30 6.61 4.00
N GLY A 72 -15.71 6.93 2.77
CA GLY A 72 -14.89 7.51 1.73
C GLY A 72 -14.15 6.51 0.85
N GLY A 73 -14.02 5.24 1.27
CA GLY A 73 -13.25 4.23 0.56
C GLY A 73 -13.92 3.68 -0.69
N ARG A 74 -13.12 3.02 -1.52
CA ARG A 74 -13.54 2.21 -2.68
C ARG A 74 -13.10 0.76 -2.43
N LEU A 75 -13.66 0.18 -1.36
CA LEU A 75 -13.35 -1.19 -0.97
C LEU A 75 -13.67 -2.15 -2.12
N SER A 76 -12.80 -3.10 -2.35
CA SER A 76 -12.92 -4.05 -3.47
C SER A 76 -14.23 -4.83 -3.43
N GLY A 77 -14.81 -5.01 -4.61
CA GLY A 77 -16.09 -5.70 -4.79
C GLY A 77 -17.32 -4.89 -4.40
N THR A 78 -17.14 -3.63 -3.97
CA THR A 78 -18.28 -2.71 -3.75
C THR A 78 -18.65 -1.98 -5.03
N VAL A 79 -19.82 -1.35 -5.02
CA VAL A 79 -20.29 -0.53 -6.14
C VAL A 79 -19.38 0.69 -6.39
N GLU A 80 -18.69 1.16 -5.37
CA GLU A 80 -17.72 2.26 -5.44
C GLU A 80 -16.49 1.85 -6.25
N GLU A 81 -15.95 0.66 -6.01
CA GLU A 81 -14.85 0.09 -6.79
C GLU A 81 -15.27 -0.16 -8.25
N GLU A 82 -16.44 -0.79 -8.49
CA GLU A 82 -16.97 -1.01 -9.84
C GLU A 82 -17.15 0.32 -10.60
N ASN A 83 -17.70 1.35 -9.97
CA ASN A 83 -17.86 2.66 -10.57
C ASN A 83 -16.50 3.30 -10.91
N ALA A 84 -15.49 3.13 -10.06
CA ALA A 84 -14.14 3.61 -10.33
C ALA A 84 -13.55 2.88 -11.56
N ALA A 85 -13.64 1.56 -11.62
CA ALA A 85 -13.18 0.76 -12.74
C ALA A 85 -13.87 1.15 -14.06
N GLN A 86 -15.19 1.36 -14.06
CA GLN A 86 -15.93 1.83 -15.24
C GLN A 86 -15.53 3.25 -15.66
N SER A 87 -15.28 4.15 -14.71
CA SER A 87 -14.80 5.50 -14.98
C SER A 87 -13.41 5.46 -15.62
N ILE A 88 -12.50 4.65 -15.10
CA ILE A 88 -11.14 4.48 -15.63
C ILE A 88 -11.18 3.93 -17.05
N LYS A 89 -11.93 2.83 -17.29
CA LYS A 89 -12.14 2.28 -18.63
C LYS A 89 -12.64 3.34 -19.63
N THR A 90 -13.61 4.16 -19.20
CA THR A 90 -14.17 5.24 -20.01
C THR A 90 -13.10 6.28 -20.35
N ASN A 91 -12.23 6.63 -19.40
CA ASN A 91 -11.14 7.58 -19.63
C ASN A 91 -10.08 7.02 -20.59
N PHE A 92 -9.74 5.73 -20.50
CA PHE A 92 -8.87 5.09 -21.50
C PHE A 92 -9.48 5.17 -22.90
N SER A 93 -10.77 4.85 -23.05
CA SER A 93 -11.46 4.99 -24.34
C SER A 93 -11.45 6.43 -24.85
N ASN A 94 -11.67 7.42 -23.98
CA ASN A 94 -11.65 8.85 -24.34
C ASN A 94 -10.24 9.32 -24.74
N SER A 95 -9.20 8.64 -24.27
CA SER A 95 -7.81 8.87 -24.66
C SER A 95 -7.45 8.24 -26.02
N GLY A 96 -8.42 7.61 -26.70
CA GLY A 96 -8.23 6.97 -28.00
C GLY A 96 -7.67 5.55 -27.91
N LEU A 97 -7.66 4.94 -26.72
CA LEU A 97 -7.20 3.59 -26.52
C LEU A 97 -8.38 2.61 -26.49
N PRO A 98 -8.42 1.54 -27.28
CA PRO A 98 -9.29 0.40 -27.04
C PRO A 98 -9.21 -0.01 -25.58
N SER A 99 -10.35 -0.28 -24.93
CA SER A 99 -10.34 -0.58 -23.50
C SER A 99 -11.21 -1.78 -23.18
N THR A 100 -10.72 -2.60 -22.24
CA THR A 100 -11.39 -3.78 -21.69
C THR A 100 -11.79 -3.53 -20.25
N LEU A 101 -12.64 -4.37 -19.71
CA LEU A 101 -12.93 -4.51 -18.28
C LEU A 101 -13.06 -6.00 -18.02
N GLU A 102 -12.10 -6.54 -17.30
CA GLU A 102 -12.14 -7.93 -16.87
C GLU A 102 -12.66 -8.00 -15.43
N GLU A 103 -13.32 -9.11 -15.11
CA GLU A 103 -13.98 -9.34 -13.83
C GLU A 103 -13.49 -10.69 -13.30
N PHE A 104 -13.15 -10.73 -11.99
CA PHE A 104 -12.63 -11.93 -11.35
C PHE A 104 -13.35 -12.18 -10.03
N GLU A 105 -13.67 -13.45 -9.76
CA GLU A 105 -14.26 -13.90 -8.50
C GLU A 105 -13.15 -14.25 -7.51
N VAL A 106 -13.10 -13.52 -6.38
CA VAL A 106 -12.05 -13.66 -5.37
C VAL A 106 -12.64 -13.60 -3.96
N PRO A 107 -11.91 -14.08 -2.93
CA PRO A 107 -12.33 -13.87 -1.55
C PRO A 107 -12.27 -12.40 -1.18
N LEU A 108 -13.38 -11.85 -0.65
CA LEU A 108 -13.50 -10.46 -0.20
C LEU A 108 -14.18 -10.38 1.16
N TYR A 109 -14.14 -9.20 1.75
CA TYR A 109 -14.94 -8.86 2.93
C TYR A 109 -15.71 -7.56 2.68
N TYR A 110 -16.86 -7.43 3.32
CA TYR A 110 -17.70 -6.25 3.24
C TYR A 110 -18.02 -5.74 4.64
N MET A 111 -18.00 -4.43 4.79
CA MET A 111 -18.34 -3.80 6.05
C MET A 111 -19.84 -3.83 6.27
N GLY A 112 -20.28 -4.31 7.44
CA GLY A 112 -21.67 -4.27 7.87
C GLY A 112 -22.08 -2.91 8.38
N ASN A 113 -23.08 -2.90 9.28
CA ASN A 113 -23.67 -1.64 9.75
C ASN A 113 -23.51 -1.40 11.25
N SER A 114 -22.83 -2.29 11.98
CA SER A 114 -22.79 -2.25 13.44
C SER A 114 -21.37 -2.35 13.96
N PHE A 115 -20.83 -1.22 14.38
CA PHE A 115 -19.48 -1.12 14.94
C PHE A 115 -19.55 -0.37 16.26
N GLU A 116 -19.08 -0.98 17.34
CA GLU A 116 -19.01 -0.38 18.64
C GLU A 116 -17.71 -0.77 19.35
N LEU A 117 -17.02 0.20 19.88
CA LEU A 117 -15.97 0.01 20.87
C LEU A 117 -16.25 1.02 22.00
N MET A 118 -16.39 0.51 23.22
CA MET A 118 -16.71 1.36 24.36
C MET A 118 -16.12 0.82 25.66
N ILE A 119 -15.84 1.71 26.58
CA ILE A 119 -15.50 1.38 27.95
C ILE A 119 -16.63 1.81 28.88
N CYS A 120 -17.03 0.91 29.73
CA CYS A 120 -17.98 1.19 30.79
C CYS A 120 -17.33 1.05 32.17
N ASN A 121 -17.13 2.15 32.83
CA ASN A 121 -16.69 2.16 34.22
C ASN A 121 -17.91 2.09 35.15
N SER A 122 -17.95 1.07 36.00
CA SER A 122 -18.86 1.07 37.16
C SER A 122 -18.43 2.23 38.06
N GLY A 123 -19.14 3.35 37.97
CA GLY A 123 -18.88 4.46 38.88
C GLY A 123 -18.84 3.95 40.32
N THR A 124 -17.79 4.25 41.06
CA THR A 124 -17.66 4.01 42.49
C THR A 124 -18.72 4.82 43.24
N LEU A 125 -19.98 4.41 43.13
CA LEU A 125 -20.95 4.69 44.17
C LEU A 125 -20.65 3.69 45.27
N GLY A 126 -19.90 4.16 46.28
CA GLY A 126 -19.51 3.38 47.44
C GLY A 126 -20.70 2.67 48.09
N GLY A 127 -20.84 1.42 47.72
CA GLY A 127 -21.70 0.45 48.39
C GLY A 127 -20.81 -0.57 49.06
N VAL A 128 -20.89 -0.68 50.34
CA VAL A 128 -20.07 -1.48 51.27
C VAL A 128 -20.08 -2.98 50.97
N PHE A 129 -20.76 -3.45 49.92
CA PHE A 129 -20.90 -4.88 49.56
C PHE A 129 -21.17 -5.13 48.05
N GLY A 130 -20.62 -4.40 47.13
CA GLY A 130 -20.95 -4.61 45.72
C GLY A 130 -19.73 -4.93 44.88
N GLY A 131 -19.76 -6.07 44.20
CA GLY A 131 -18.97 -6.29 42.98
C GLY A 131 -19.35 -5.24 41.89
N PRO A 132 -18.62 -5.16 40.77
CA PRO A 132 -18.87 -4.19 39.69
C PRO A 132 -20.34 -4.27 39.26
N THR A 133 -21.02 -3.13 39.29
CA THR A 133 -22.40 -3.03 38.78
C THR A 133 -22.34 -3.11 37.25
N PRO A 134 -23.11 -4.00 36.61
CA PRO A 134 -23.18 -4.04 35.16
C PRO A 134 -23.50 -2.65 34.60
N CYS A 135 -22.91 -2.30 33.47
CA CYS A 135 -23.23 -1.06 32.77
C CYS A 135 -24.73 -0.97 32.49
N THR A 136 -25.34 0.11 32.90
CA THR A 136 -26.75 0.37 32.60
C THR A 136 -26.85 1.13 31.26
N VAL A 137 -28.04 1.11 30.66
CA VAL A 137 -28.31 1.89 29.42
C VAL A 137 -27.99 3.39 29.62
N ALA A 138 -28.07 3.89 30.85
CA ALA A 138 -27.69 5.27 31.18
C ALA A 138 -26.17 5.51 31.16
N ASP A 139 -25.37 4.48 31.42
CA ASP A 139 -23.91 4.57 31.42
C ASP A 139 -23.38 4.45 29.98
N VAL A 140 -24.03 3.62 29.16
CA VAL A 140 -23.71 3.40 27.74
C VAL A 140 -23.95 4.63 26.86
N ASN A 141 -24.85 5.52 27.24
CA ASN A 141 -25.16 6.74 26.48
C ASN A 141 -24.32 7.98 26.90
N ARG A 142 -23.23 7.80 27.63
CA ARG A 142 -22.26 8.87 27.87
C ARG A 142 -21.30 8.96 26.66
N GLU A 143 -21.22 10.14 26.03
CA GLU A 143 -20.28 10.41 24.94
C GLU A 143 -18.82 10.07 25.29
N GLU A 144 -18.45 10.15 26.55
CA GLU A 144 -17.11 9.88 27.07
C GLU A 144 -16.74 8.37 27.08
N ALA A 145 -17.70 7.47 26.83
CA ALA A 145 -17.50 6.03 26.89
C ALA A 145 -17.43 5.37 25.49
N ASN A 146 -17.77 6.08 24.43
CA ASN A 146 -17.84 5.55 23.07
C ASN A 146 -16.68 6.08 22.23
N PHE A 147 -15.98 5.17 21.56
CA PHE A 147 -14.94 5.50 20.60
C PHE A 147 -15.52 5.60 19.19
N GLN A 148 -15.00 6.54 18.41
CA GLN A 148 -15.48 6.79 17.06
C GLN A 148 -14.85 5.81 16.08
N HIS A 149 -15.69 5.02 15.40
CA HIS A 149 -15.25 4.16 14.28
C HIS A 149 -14.60 5.00 13.17
N THR A 150 -13.57 4.47 12.55
CA THR A 150 -12.65 5.06 11.56
C THR A 150 -11.66 6.10 12.09
N VAL A 151 -11.90 6.67 13.26
CA VAL A 151 -11.01 7.68 13.87
C VAL A 151 -10.25 7.12 15.07
N ASP A 152 -10.98 6.61 16.08
CA ASP A 152 -10.39 6.08 17.31
C ASP A 152 -10.07 4.59 17.19
N PHE A 153 -10.84 3.87 16.38
CA PHE A 153 -10.59 2.47 16.02
C PHE A 153 -11.00 2.18 14.58
N VAL A 154 -10.34 1.19 13.98
CA VAL A 154 -10.67 0.66 12.65
C VAL A 154 -10.74 -0.85 12.68
N VAL A 155 -11.65 -1.42 11.89
CA VAL A 155 -11.76 -2.85 11.68
C VAL A 155 -10.67 -3.30 10.73
N GLN A 156 -10.05 -4.43 11.01
CA GLN A 156 -9.03 -5.02 10.12
C GLN A 156 -9.70 -5.90 9.07
N GLY A 157 -9.17 -5.87 7.84
CA GLY A 157 -9.72 -6.65 6.73
C GLY A 157 -9.73 -8.14 7.04
N TYR A 158 -10.81 -8.82 6.67
CA TYR A 158 -11.10 -10.23 7.00
C TYR A 158 -11.28 -10.50 8.50
N SER A 159 -11.58 -9.48 9.30
CA SER A 159 -12.07 -9.68 10.67
C SER A 159 -13.31 -10.57 10.68
N GLY A 160 -13.50 -11.32 11.74
CA GLY A 160 -14.79 -11.97 12.02
C GLY A 160 -15.82 -10.99 12.56
N SER A 161 -17.09 -11.38 12.51
CA SER A 161 -18.18 -10.67 13.18
C SER A 161 -18.29 -11.11 14.62
N VAL A 162 -18.41 -10.15 15.54
CA VAL A 162 -18.57 -10.42 16.97
C VAL A 162 -19.48 -9.37 17.62
N ASP A 163 -20.25 -9.81 18.59
CA ASP A 163 -21.03 -8.94 19.47
C ASP A 163 -20.72 -9.32 20.93
N ILE A 164 -19.98 -8.44 21.59
CA ILE A 164 -19.61 -8.58 23.01
C ILE A 164 -20.16 -7.35 23.73
N PRO A 165 -21.39 -7.40 24.24
CA PRO A 165 -21.92 -6.27 25.00
C PRO A 165 -21.14 -6.07 26.30
N ALA A 166 -20.92 -4.83 26.71
CA ALA A 166 -20.18 -4.51 27.93
C ALA A 166 -20.74 -5.24 29.18
N SER A 167 -22.06 -5.50 29.20
CA SER A 167 -22.70 -6.26 30.27
C SER A 167 -22.27 -7.72 30.36
N SER A 168 -21.63 -8.28 29.34
CA SER A 168 -21.12 -9.66 29.36
C SER A 168 -19.88 -9.82 30.23
N ASN A 169 -19.24 -8.71 30.64
CA ASN A 169 -18.04 -8.67 31.46
C ASN A 169 -16.95 -9.64 30.93
N VAL A 170 -16.71 -9.56 29.62
CA VAL A 170 -15.64 -10.34 28.97
C VAL A 170 -14.28 -9.96 29.55
N GLU A 171 -13.40 -10.92 29.74
CA GLU A 171 -12.05 -10.66 30.19
C GLU A 171 -11.24 -10.00 29.08
N VAL A 172 -10.51 -8.92 29.39
CA VAL A 172 -9.55 -8.27 28.49
C VAL A 172 -8.16 -8.45 29.08
N VAL A 173 -7.25 -9.04 28.30
CA VAL A 173 -5.90 -9.35 28.73
C VAL A 173 -4.90 -8.52 27.93
N ASP A 174 -4.04 -7.77 28.62
CA ASP A 174 -2.92 -7.07 28.01
C ASP A 174 -1.79 -8.08 27.74
N LEU A 175 -1.58 -8.37 26.46
CA LEU A 175 -0.62 -9.34 25.94
C LEU A 175 0.75 -8.71 25.60
N GLY A 176 0.98 -7.46 25.98
CA GLY A 176 2.17 -6.73 25.62
C GLY A 176 2.36 -6.67 24.09
N MET A 177 3.48 -7.17 23.57
CA MET A 177 3.69 -7.33 22.13
C MET A 177 3.15 -8.65 21.57
N GLY A 178 2.53 -9.50 22.40
CA GLY A 178 2.01 -10.80 22.00
C GLY A 178 3.08 -11.81 21.57
N ASN A 179 4.33 -11.62 21.95
CA ASN A 179 5.45 -12.49 21.57
C ASN A 179 5.60 -13.71 22.49
N GLU A 180 5.08 -13.64 23.72
CA GLU A 180 5.16 -14.71 24.70
C GLU A 180 3.94 -15.63 24.58
N SER A 181 4.15 -16.93 24.41
CA SER A 181 3.06 -17.88 24.17
C SER A 181 2.19 -18.14 25.41
N GLU A 182 2.75 -17.96 26.60
CA GLU A 182 2.08 -18.27 27.87
C GLU A 182 0.96 -17.28 28.20
N ASP A 183 1.05 -16.05 27.68
CA ASP A 183 0.07 -15.01 27.95
C ASP A 183 -1.26 -15.22 27.19
N TRP A 184 -1.20 -15.87 26.03
CA TRP A 184 -2.40 -16.08 25.19
C TRP A 184 -3.40 -17.06 25.79
N ASP A 185 -2.95 -18.09 26.52
CA ASP A 185 -3.81 -19.07 27.20
C ASP A 185 -4.76 -18.41 28.19
N VAL A 186 -4.32 -17.32 28.85
CA VAL A 186 -5.11 -16.57 29.82
C VAL A 186 -6.27 -15.82 29.14
N ALA A 187 -6.09 -15.40 27.90
CA ALA A 187 -7.10 -14.65 27.13
C ALA A 187 -8.19 -15.54 26.50
N SER A 188 -8.18 -16.84 26.71
CA SER A 188 -9.17 -17.78 26.12
C SER A 188 -10.60 -17.39 26.43
N ASN A 189 -11.46 -17.37 25.39
CA ASN A 189 -12.83 -16.82 25.41
C ASN A 189 -12.93 -15.32 25.74
N GLY A 190 -11.83 -14.60 25.79
CA GLY A 190 -11.73 -13.17 26.10
C GLY A 190 -11.33 -12.34 24.89
N VAL A 191 -10.81 -11.16 25.16
CA VAL A 191 -10.26 -10.22 24.19
C VAL A 191 -8.79 -9.96 24.52
N GLY A 192 -7.92 -10.14 23.54
CA GLY A 192 -6.49 -9.82 23.65
C GLY A 192 -6.21 -8.37 23.27
N LEU A 193 -5.41 -7.67 24.07
CA LEU A 193 -4.89 -6.33 23.75
C LEU A 193 -3.40 -6.43 23.45
N VAL A 194 -2.97 -6.09 22.23
CA VAL A 194 -1.58 -6.22 21.76
C VAL A 194 -1.04 -4.87 21.31
N TRP A 195 0.15 -4.51 21.77
CA TRP A 195 0.82 -3.25 21.44
C TRP A 195 1.77 -3.43 20.25
N LEU A 196 1.52 -2.71 19.16
CA LEU A 196 2.40 -2.70 18.00
C LEU A 196 3.62 -1.83 18.29
N ARG A 197 4.76 -2.46 18.51
CA ARG A 197 6.03 -1.80 18.80
C ARG A 197 7.13 -2.27 17.86
N ASP A 198 8.03 -1.37 17.56
CA ASP A 198 9.29 -1.73 16.90
C ASP A 198 10.20 -2.50 17.86
N GLY A 199 11.02 -3.38 17.32
CA GLY A 199 12.03 -4.06 18.10
C GLY A 199 13.14 -3.10 18.56
N GLU A 200 13.61 -3.28 19.79
CA GLU A 200 14.70 -2.50 20.38
C GLU A 200 15.85 -3.42 20.79
N ASP A 201 17.09 -2.92 20.74
CA ASP A 201 18.29 -3.59 21.24
C ASP A 201 18.50 -5.06 20.80
N GLY A 202 18.07 -5.36 19.54
CA GLY A 202 18.21 -6.71 18.97
C GLY A 202 17.07 -7.67 19.31
N GLN A 203 16.04 -7.21 19.99
CA GLN A 203 14.79 -7.95 20.15
C GLN A 203 13.88 -7.71 18.93
N ALA A 204 13.08 -8.71 18.55
CA ALA A 204 12.08 -8.58 17.51
C ALA A 204 10.96 -7.60 17.95
N GLY A 205 10.43 -6.83 17.01
CA GLY A 205 9.20 -6.06 17.23
C GLY A 205 7.96 -6.97 17.28
N THR A 206 6.79 -6.35 17.38
CA THR A 206 5.52 -7.07 17.28
C THR A 206 5.39 -7.75 15.92
N GLU A 207 4.89 -8.97 15.92
CA GLU A 207 4.62 -9.76 14.71
C GLU A 207 3.54 -9.11 13.82
N SER A 208 3.35 -9.66 12.62
CA SER A 208 2.30 -9.19 11.70
C SER A 208 0.89 -9.50 12.26
N ASN A 209 -0.10 -8.72 11.80
CA ASN A 209 -1.52 -8.93 12.15
C ASN A 209 -1.96 -10.37 11.85
N THR A 210 -1.50 -10.96 10.76
CA THR A 210 -1.82 -12.36 10.40
C THR A 210 -1.28 -13.36 11.42
N VAL A 211 -0.04 -13.18 11.91
CA VAL A 211 0.55 -14.04 12.95
C VAL A 211 -0.17 -13.87 14.28
N LEU A 212 -0.50 -12.62 14.66
CA LEU A 212 -1.25 -12.35 15.90
C LEU A 212 -2.64 -12.98 15.85
N MET A 213 -3.33 -12.90 14.70
CA MET A 213 -4.64 -13.51 14.53
C MET A 213 -4.60 -15.03 14.58
N LYS A 214 -3.57 -15.69 14.02
CA LYS A 214 -3.37 -17.14 14.17
C LYS A 214 -3.25 -17.53 15.65
N ARG A 215 -2.46 -16.79 16.42
CA ARG A 215 -2.34 -17.02 17.87
C ARG A 215 -3.67 -16.83 18.59
N ALA A 216 -4.45 -15.79 18.22
CA ALA A 216 -5.76 -15.56 18.77
C ALA A 216 -6.71 -16.76 18.48
N GLN A 217 -6.68 -17.28 17.27
CA GLN A 217 -7.47 -18.46 16.86
C GLN A 217 -7.05 -19.72 17.60
N GLU A 218 -5.75 -20.01 17.67
CA GLU A 218 -5.18 -21.19 18.36
C GLU A 218 -5.54 -21.20 19.85
N ASN A 219 -5.69 -20.02 20.48
CA ASN A 219 -6.01 -19.87 21.90
C ASN A 219 -7.49 -19.58 22.18
N GLY A 220 -8.34 -19.57 21.15
CA GLY A 220 -9.80 -19.47 21.29
C GLY A 220 -10.26 -18.10 21.82
N LEU A 221 -9.61 -17.01 21.38
CA LEU A 221 -10.04 -15.65 21.68
C LEU A 221 -11.33 -15.34 20.91
N ARG A 222 -12.14 -14.44 21.47
CA ARG A 222 -13.32 -13.88 20.79
C ARG A 222 -13.04 -12.57 20.09
N GLY A 223 -12.00 -11.84 20.53
CA GLY A 223 -11.60 -10.58 19.93
C GLY A 223 -10.12 -10.31 20.10
N LEU A 224 -9.58 -9.57 19.16
CA LEU A 224 -8.21 -9.07 19.15
C LEU A 224 -8.23 -7.56 18.93
N ILE A 225 -7.58 -6.84 19.81
CA ILE A 225 -7.39 -5.39 19.69
C ILE A 225 -5.89 -5.13 19.58
N THR A 226 -5.44 -4.57 18.47
CA THR A 226 -4.07 -4.06 18.34
C THR A 226 -4.03 -2.58 18.63
N VAL A 227 -3.05 -2.14 19.38
CA VAL A 227 -2.80 -0.72 19.67
C VAL A 227 -1.70 -0.20 18.79
N ASN A 228 -2.00 0.77 17.95
CA ASN A 228 -0.96 1.41 17.16
C ASN A 228 -0.07 2.29 18.05
N SER A 229 1.23 2.04 18.08
CA SER A 229 2.20 2.85 18.82
C SER A 229 3.51 3.08 18.06
N ARG A 230 3.53 2.82 16.75
CA ARG A 230 4.74 2.92 15.93
C ARG A 230 4.58 3.65 14.59
N GLN A 231 3.35 3.81 14.10
CA GLN A 231 3.08 4.34 12.75
C GLN A 231 1.98 5.40 12.82
N ASN A 232 1.95 6.31 11.85
CA ASN A 232 0.95 7.38 11.77
C ASN A 232 0.85 8.21 13.07
N CYS A 233 2.00 8.47 13.69
CA CYS A 233 2.14 9.26 14.90
C CYS A 233 2.73 10.63 14.51
N ASP A 234 1.95 11.70 14.57
CA ASP A 234 2.37 13.02 14.12
C ASP A 234 1.66 14.16 14.85
N ASP A 235 2.20 15.36 14.73
CA ASP A 235 1.60 16.58 15.25
C ASP A 235 0.21 16.89 14.68
N LEU A 236 -0.12 16.41 13.47
CA LEU A 236 -1.45 16.54 12.88
C LEU A 236 -2.54 15.83 13.70
N VAL A 237 -2.16 14.82 14.45
CA VAL A 237 -3.04 14.04 15.33
C VAL A 237 -2.66 14.25 16.79
N ALA A 238 -2.17 15.43 17.15
CA ALA A 238 -1.74 15.81 18.50
C ALA A 238 -0.68 14.85 19.10
N GLY A 239 0.16 14.26 18.24
CA GLY A 239 1.19 13.31 18.64
C GLY A 239 0.67 11.92 18.99
N ASP A 240 -0.62 11.64 18.84
CA ASP A 240 -1.16 10.30 18.96
C ASP A 240 -0.72 9.42 17.79
N CYS A 241 -0.91 8.11 17.88
CA CYS A 241 -0.74 7.16 16.79
C CYS A 241 -2.12 6.66 16.39
N ILE A 242 -2.66 7.19 15.29
CA ILE A 242 -4.02 6.85 14.85
C ILE A 242 -4.08 5.45 14.24
N PRO A 243 -5.23 4.76 14.33
CA PRO A 243 -5.38 3.42 13.80
C PRO A 243 -5.39 3.43 12.26
N TYR A 244 -4.91 2.34 11.66
CA TYR A 244 -4.95 2.12 10.22
C TYR A 244 -5.50 0.73 9.90
N SER A 245 -6.26 0.63 8.81
CA SER A 245 -6.80 -0.64 8.34
C SER A 245 -5.74 -1.44 7.59
N LYS A 246 -5.75 -2.75 7.74
CA LYS A 246 -4.93 -3.67 6.94
C LYS A 246 -5.59 -5.04 6.88
N SER A 247 -5.58 -5.65 5.72
CA SER A 247 -6.15 -6.99 5.54
C SER A 247 -5.22 -8.08 6.07
N LEU A 248 -5.82 -9.14 6.60
CA LEU A 248 -5.12 -10.37 6.92
C LEU A 248 -4.73 -11.10 5.63
N ASP A 249 -3.58 -11.73 5.62
CA ASP A 249 -3.25 -12.69 4.57
C ASP A 249 -4.00 -14.01 4.82
N ILE A 250 -5.20 -14.09 4.25
CA ILE A 250 -6.10 -15.24 4.45
C ILE A 250 -5.59 -16.53 3.83
N THR A 251 -4.60 -16.48 2.94
CA THR A 251 -4.00 -17.68 2.34
C THR A 251 -3.15 -18.45 3.35
N GLN A 252 -2.78 -17.83 4.45
CA GLN A 252 -2.01 -18.44 5.50
C GLN A 252 -2.83 -19.18 6.55
N PHE A 253 -4.18 -19.20 6.45
CA PHE A 253 -5.05 -19.87 7.40
C PHE A 253 -5.61 -21.18 6.80
N GLU A 254 -5.57 -22.28 7.58
CA GLU A 254 -6.27 -23.53 7.23
C GLU A 254 -7.80 -23.36 7.36
N GLU A 255 -8.23 -22.74 8.47
CA GLU A 255 -9.60 -22.29 8.71
C GLU A 255 -9.58 -20.79 8.94
N ARG A 256 -10.37 -20.03 8.16
CA ARG A 256 -10.39 -18.57 8.25
C ARG A 256 -10.96 -18.10 9.59
N PRO A 257 -10.39 -17.08 10.25
CA PRO A 257 -10.76 -16.67 11.60
C PRO A 257 -12.01 -15.77 11.65
N TYR A 258 -13.08 -16.16 10.95
CA TYR A 258 -14.28 -15.33 10.77
C TYR A 258 -15.20 -15.27 12.00
N ASP A 259 -14.81 -15.83 13.12
CA ASP A 259 -15.48 -15.80 14.43
C ASP A 259 -14.73 -14.93 15.47
N ILE A 260 -13.63 -14.31 15.10
CA ILE A 260 -12.82 -13.44 15.96
C ILE A 260 -12.90 -12.00 15.46
N GLY A 261 -13.47 -11.10 16.24
CA GLY A 261 -13.47 -9.67 15.92
C GLY A 261 -12.07 -9.09 16.02
N PHE A 262 -11.65 -8.32 15.01
CA PHE A 262 -10.32 -7.74 14.97
C PHE A 262 -10.35 -6.25 14.64
N VAL A 263 -9.86 -5.43 15.57
CA VAL A 263 -9.74 -3.99 15.38
C VAL A 263 -8.33 -3.50 15.74
N MET A 264 -7.96 -2.38 15.16
CA MET A 264 -6.82 -1.58 15.63
C MET A 264 -7.36 -0.31 16.26
N VAL A 265 -6.76 0.10 17.37
CA VAL A 265 -7.08 1.35 18.07
C VAL A 265 -5.92 2.32 18.05
N SER A 266 -6.21 3.61 18.27
CA SER A 266 -5.18 4.61 18.52
C SER A 266 -4.40 4.29 19.81
N ARG A 267 -3.21 4.88 19.94
CA ARG A 267 -2.41 4.72 21.17
C ARG A 267 -3.18 5.21 22.40
N SER A 268 -3.80 6.36 22.31
CA SER A 268 -4.55 6.94 23.45
C SER A 268 -5.76 6.08 23.86
N VAL A 269 -6.44 5.45 22.91
CA VAL A 269 -7.53 4.49 23.19
C VAL A 269 -6.98 3.21 23.83
N GLY A 270 -5.87 2.69 23.33
CA GLY A 270 -5.19 1.53 23.93
C GLY A 270 -4.78 1.78 25.38
N GLU A 271 -4.23 2.96 25.67
CA GLU A 271 -3.89 3.39 27.04
C GLU A 271 -5.14 3.43 27.94
N GLN A 272 -6.27 3.96 27.45
CA GLN A 272 -7.53 3.97 28.19
C GLN A 272 -8.06 2.56 28.46
N ILE A 273 -8.02 1.65 27.47
CA ILE A 273 -8.43 0.26 27.66
C ILE A 273 -7.55 -0.41 28.71
N SER A 274 -6.22 -0.28 28.62
CA SER A 274 -5.29 -0.85 29.58
C SER A 274 -5.54 -0.32 31.00
N GLU A 275 -5.68 0.99 31.17
CA GLU A 275 -5.87 1.61 32.50
C GLU A 275 -7.26 1.32 33.10
N GLN A 276 -8.32 1.51 32.31
CA GLN A 276 -9.69 1.51 32.83
C GLN A 276 -10.30 0.10 32.82
N VAL A 277 -9.99 -0.74 31.84
CA VAL A 277 -10.53 -2.11 31.75
C VAL A 277 -9.60 -3.11 32.43
N VAL A 278 -8.37 -3.25 31.93
CA VAL A 278 -7.43 -4.28 32.43
C VAL A 278 -7.04 -4.02 33.89
N ASN A 279 -6.59 -2.80 34.21
CA ASN A 279 -6.07 -2.48 35.56
C ASN A 279 -7.14 -2.11 36.57
N SER A 280 -8.26 -1.52 36.15
CA SER A 280 -9.29 -0.99 37.04
C SER A 280 -10.59 -1.80 37.07
N GLY A 281 -10.70 -2.86 36.22
CA GLY A 281 -11.86 -3.75 36.20
C GLY A 281 -13.10 -3.14 35.58
N GLY A 282 -12.94 -2.14 34.72
CA GLY A 282 -14.00 -1.67 33.83
C GLY A 282 -14.43 -2.76 32.84
N MET A 283 -15.52 -2.52 32.12
CA MET A 283 -16.06 -3.48 31.14
C MET A 283 -15.90 -2.94 29.73
N LEU A 284 -15.56 -3.82 28.79
CA LEU A 284 -15.44 -3.51 27.37
C LEU A 284 -16.70 -3.94 26.62
N GLY A 285 -17.30 -3.02 25.86
CA GLY A 285 -18.22 -3.33 24.77
C GLY A 285 -17.46 -3.38 23.47
N PHE A 286 -17.64 -4.46 22.69
CA PHE A 286 -16.91 -4.67 21.45
C PHE A 286 -17.81 -5.34 20.42
N GLN A 287 -18.17 -4.60 19.37
CA GLN A 287 -18.99 -5.10 18.28
C GLN A 287 -18.33 -4.81 16.94
N VAL A 288 -18.24 -5.84 16.11
CA VAL A 288 -17.74 -5.80 14.74
C VAL A 288 -18.71 -6.57 13.86
N ASP A 289 -19.06 -6.00 12.73
CA ASP A 289 -19.98 -6.58 11.74
C ASP A 289 -19.29 -6.58 10.36
N VAL A 290 -18.82 -7.75 9.92
CA VAL A 290 -18.09 -7.96 8.66
C VAL A 290 -18.66 -9.18 7.95
N ASP A 291 -19.04 -9.03 6.70
CA ASP A 291 -19.50 -10.13 5.84
C ASP A 291 -18.33 -10.63 4.97
N ASN A 292 -17.78 -11.77 5.34
CA ASN A 292 -16.70 -12.42 4.62
C ASN A 292 -17.25 -13.36 3.55
N GLN A 293 -16.93 -13.10 2.29
CA GLN A 293 -17.39 -13.87 1.14
C GLN A 293 -16.22 -14.54 0.41
N ASN A 294 -16.47 -15.75 -0.12
CA ASN A 294 -15.45 -16.47 -0.89
C ASN A 294 -15.41 -16.07 -2.37
N ASN A 295 -16.49 -15.49 -2.89
CA ASN A 295 -16.72 -15.23 -4.30
C ASN A 295 -17.29 -13.81 -4.45
N GLY A 296 -16.51 -12.80 -4.14
CA GLY A 296 -16.80 -11.41 -4.50
C GLY A 296 -16.17 -11.06 -5.85
N ASN A 297 -16.73 -10.11 -6.55
CA ASN A 297 -16.22 -9.69 -7.86
C ASN A 297 -15.34 -8.45 -7.73
N ILE A 298 -14.20 -8.49 -8.39
CA ILE A 298 -13.31 -7.33 -8.57
C ILE A 298 -13.14 -7.03 -10.05
N HIS A 299 -12.70 -5.82 -10.37
CA HIS A 299 -12.63 -5.35 -11.74
C HIS A 299 -11.21 -4.94 -12.13
N VAL A 300 -10.83 -5.23 -13.36
CA VAL A 300 -9.54 -4.83 -13.96
C VAL A 300 -9.79 -4.13 -15.29
N PRO A 301 -9.91 -2.81 -15.30
CA PRO A 301 -9.96 -2.03 -16.54
C PRO A 301 -8.55 -1.87 -17.14
N CYS A 302 -8.43 -2.13 -18.44
CA CYS A 302 -7.20 -1.88 -19.21
C CYS A 302 -7.49 -1.05 -20.47
N GLY A 303 -6.64 -0.07 -20.74
CA GLY A 303 -6.50 0.59 -22.04
C GLY A 303 -5.34 -0.02 -22.81
N ILE A 304 -5.48 -0.21 -24.12
CA ILE A 304 -4.51 -0.95 -24.93
C ILE A 304 -4.06 -0.06 -26.07
N LEU A 305 -2.75 0.12 -26.20
CA LEU A 305 -2.13 0.68 -27.40
C LEU A 305 -1.41 -0.46 -28.13
N GLU A 306 -2.04 -0.96 -29.18
CA GLU A 306 -1.51 -2.07 -29.98
C GLU A 306 -0.22 -1.68 -30.70
N GLY A 307 0.76 -2.58 -30.71
CA GLY A 307 2.05 -2.44 -31.37
C GLY A 307 2.18 -3.34 -32.59
N GLU A 308 3.31 -3.19 -33.30
CA GLU A 308 3.62 -3.97 -34.51
C GLU A 308 4.14 -5.39 -34.18
N THR A 309 4.55 -5.67 -32.93
CA THR A 309 5.12 -6.95 -32.49
C THR A 309 4.33 -7.52 -31.32
N ASP A 310 4.53 -8.79 -31.03
CA ASP A 310 3.91 -9.48 -29.90
C ASP A 310 4.48 -9.04 -28.54
N GLN A 311 5.64 -8.35 -28.50
CA GLN A 311 6.21 -7.85 -27.24
C GLN A 311 5.29 -6.81 -26.60
N LEU A 312 5.16 -6.88 -25.27
CA LEU A 312 4.27 -6.01 -24.53
C LEU A 312 4.92 -5.41 -23.28
N ILE A 313 4.44 -4.23 -22.92
CA ILE A 313 4.76 -3.54 -21.67
C ILE A 313 3.44 -3.32 -20.94
N VAL A 314 3.43 -3.55 -19.63
CA VAL A 314 2.26 -3.28 -18.78
C VAL A 314 2.60 -2.17 -17.79
N ILE A 315 1.74 -1.18 -17.69
CA ILE A 315 1.80 -0.10 -16.70
C ILE A 315 0.58 -0.25 -15.80
N GLY A 316 0.76 -0.29 -14.49
CA GLY A 316 -0.33 -0.52 -13.57
C GLY A 316 -0.27 0.25 -12.26
N ALA A 317 -1.44 0.32 -11.61
CA ALA A 317 -1.68 0.84 -10.26
C ALA A 317 -2.97 0.21 -9.73
N HIS A 318 -3.16 0.09 -8.42
CA HIS A 318 -4.48 -0.31 -7.93
C HIS A 318 -5.43 0.89 -7.78
N HIS A 319 -6.72 0.66 -7.98
CA HIS A 319 -7.76 1.69 -7.90
C HIS A 319 -8.73 1.51 -6.73
N ASP A 320 -8.71 0.33 -6.11
CA ASP A 320 -9.37 0.09 -4.84
C ASP A 320 -8.63 0.81 -3.70
N THR A 321 -9.24 0.88 -2.55
CA THR A 321 -8.69 1.48 -1.34
C THR A 321 -9.23 0.76 -0.12
N VAL A 322 -8.58 0.93 1.03
CA VAL A 322 -9.18 0.54 2.30
C VAL A 322 -10.53 1.25 2.51
N TYR A 323 -11.43 0.64 3.29
CA TYR A 323 -12.79 1.16 3.45
C TYR A 323 -12.86 2.51 4.20
N ASN A 324 -11.92 2.78 5.11
CA ASN A 324 -11.98 3.86 6.10
C ASN A 324 -11.27 5.17 5.70
N GLY A 325 -10.94 5.32 4.41
CA GLY A 325 -10.28 6.50 3.88
C GLY A 325 -10.53 6.68 2.39
N HIS A 326 -10.40 7.91 1.89
CA HIS A 326 -10.61 8.21 0.47
C HIS A 326 -9.51 7.62 -0.44
N GLY A 327 -8.39 7.20 0.13
CA GLY A 327 -7.27 6.63 -0.61
C GLY A 327 -6.71 7.60 -1.65
N ALA A 328 -6.57 8.88 -1.32
CA ALA A 328 -6.08 9.88 -2.28
C ALA A 328 -4.62 9.64 -2.66
N VAL A 329 -3.80 9.26 -1.68
CA VAL A 329 -2.39 8.89 -1.85
C VAL A 329 -2.26 7.40 -2.11
N ASP A 330 -3.00 6.58 -1.39
CA ASP A 330 -3.01 5.12 -1.49
C ASP A 330 -4.38 4.59 -2.00
N ASN A 331 -4.58 4.33 -3.34
CA ASN A 331 -3.59 4.61 -4.39
C ASN A 331 -4.23 5.36 -5.57
N THR A 332 -5.11 6.33 -5.27
CA THR A 332 -5.66 7.20 -6.33
C THR A 332 -4.54 7.96 -7.06
N ALA A 333 -3.45 8.29 -6.36
CA ALA A 333 -2.28 8.96 -6.95
C ALA A 333 -1.66 8.12 -8.08
N GLY A 334 -1.41 6.83 -7.83
CA GLY A 334 -0.89 5.90 -8.84
C GLY A 334 -1.85 5.73 -10.00
N THR A 335 -3.12 5.47 -9.71
CA THR A 335 -4.17 5.30 -10.73
C THR A 335 -4.29 6.55 -11.63
N ALA A 336 -4.33 7.75 -11.05
CA ALA A 336 -4.38 9.00 -11.82
C ALA A 336 -3.12 9.21 -12.67
N THR A 337 -1.95 8.77 -12.19
CA THR A 337 -0.69 8.81 -12.95
C THR A 337 -0.77 7.88 -14.18
N VAL A 338 -1.27 6.64 -14.00
CA VAL A 338 -1.47 5.70 -15.13
C VAL A 338 -2.44 6.26 -16.15
N MET A 339 -3.56 6.87 -15.70
CA MET A 339 -4.55 7.49 -16.59
C MET A 339 -3.95 8.66 -17.39
N GLU A 340 -3.10 9.49 -16.77
CA GLU A 340 -2.46 10.60 -17.47
C GLU A 340 -1.40 10.10 -18.47
N ILE A 341 -0.59 9.10 -18.11
CA ILE A 341 0.35 8.49 -19.06
C ILE A 341 -0.41 7.91 -20.25
N ALA A 342 -1.51 7.18 -20.01
CA ALA A 342 -2.37 6.63 -21.06
C ALA A 342 -2.89 7.73 -22.01
N ARG A 343 -3.34 8.87 -21.45
CA ARG A 343 -3.78 10.01 -22.24
C ARG A 343 -2.65 10.58 -23.12
N GLN A 344 -1.45 10.72 -22.57
CA GLN A 344 -0.29 11.19 -23.32
C GLN A 344 0.10 10.21 -24.44
N PHE A 345 -0.03 8.90 -24.21
CA PHE A 345 0.24 7.88 -25.22
C PHE A 345 -0.78 7.88 -26.35
N GLY A 346 -2.06 8.20 -26.08
CA GLY A 346 -3.03 8.43 -27.14
C GLY A 346 -2.66 9.63 -28.04
N ILE A 347 -2.11 10.71 -27.46
CA ILE A 347 -1.58 11.86 -28.21
C ILE A 347 -0.33 11.42 -29.02
N LEU A 348 0.63 10.77 -28.39
CA LEU A 348 1.85 10.30 -29.04
C LEU A 348 1.55 9.35 -30.20
N HIS A 349 0.57 8.45 -30.04
CA HIS A 349 0.13 7.57 -31.13
C HIS A 349 -0.36 8.36 -32.34
N SER A 350 -1.14 9.43 -32.12
CA SER A 350 -1.60 10.28 -33.21
C SER A 350 -0.48 11.03 -33.94
N GLU A 351 0.67 11.25 -33.28
CA GLU A 351 1.82 11.96 -33.82
C GLU A 351 2.88 11.03 -34.46
N LEU A 352 3.13 9.88 -33.82
CA LEU A 352 4.22 8.96 -34.17
C LEU A 352 3.75 7.72 -34.93
N GLY A 353 2.44 7.42 -34.93
CA GLY A 353 1.88 6.16 -35.44
C GLY A 353 2.05 5.01 -34.44
N ASP A 354 1.84 3.79 -34.91
CA ASP A 354 1.85 2.59 -34.07
C ASP A 354 3.22 2.36 -33.43
N PRO A 355 3.28 2.00 -32.14
CA PRO A 355 4.52 1.60 -31.48
C PRO A 355 4.96 0.21 -31.97
N LYS A 356 6.20 -0.16 -31.71
CA LYS A 356 6.68 -1.54 -31.98
C LYS A 356 6.15 -2.54 -30.96
N MET A 357 6.05 -2.13 -29.69
CA MET A 357 5.55 -2.99 -28.62
C MET A 357 4.15 -2.55 -28.22
N THR A 358 3.28 -3.51 -27.91
CA THR A 358 1.98 -3.23 -27.32
C THR A 358 2.13 -2.69 -25.91
N VAL A 359 1.35 -1.65 -25.54
CA VAL A 359 1.36 -1.08 -24.21
C VAL A 359 -0.02 -1.22 -23.57
N TYR A 360 -0.08 -1.91 -22.44
CA TYR A 360 -1.26 -2.01 -21.58
C TYR A 360 -1.18 -0.99 -20.44
N PHE A 361 -2.27 -0.27 -20.24
CA PHE A 361 -2.48 0.62 -19.10
C PHE A 361 -3.61 0.01 -18.28
N CYS A 362 -3.27 -0.67 -17.17
CA CYS A 362 -4.25 -1.39 -16.36
C CYS A 362 -4.39 -0.78 -14.97
N THR A 363 -5.55 -0.95 -14.35
CA THR A 363 -5.66 -0.72 -12.91
C THR A 363 -6.31 -1.92 -12.23
N TRP A 364 -5.89 -2.18 -11.01
CA TRP A 364 -6.21 -3.39 -10.27
C TRP A 364 -7.24 -3.10 -9.19
N GLY A 365 -8.28 -3.94 -9.07
CA GLY A 365 -9.10 -4.05 -7.88
C GLY A 365 -8.58 -5.19 -7.00
N GLY A 366 -8.76 -5.12 -5.70
CA GLY A 366 -8.38 -6.20 -4.78
C GLY A 366 -6.91 -6.21 -4.36
N GLU A 367 -6.20 -5.11 -4.53
CA GLU A 367 -4.83 -4.99 -4.02
C GLU A 367 -4.81 -5.06 -2.51
N GLU A 368 -5.64 -4.25 -1.86
CA GLU A 368 -5.75 -4.08 -0.42
C GLU A 368 -6.20 -5.36 0.32
N GLU A 369 -6.85 -6.25 -0.38
CA GLU A 369 -7.31 -7.55 0.14
C GLU A 369 -6.35 -8.70 -0.17
N GLY A 370 -5.27 -8.46 -0.92
CA GLY A 370 -4.24 -9.48 -1.16
C GLY A 370 -3.73 -9.59 -2.59
N LEU A 371 -3.66 -8.50 -3.33
CA LEU A 371 -3.18 -8.40 -4.72
C LEU A 371 -4.05 -9.20 -5.69
N TRP A 372 -5.36 -9.33 -5.42
CA TRP A 372 -6.20 -10.28 -6.17
C TRP A 372 -6.29 -9.94 -7.66
N GLY A 373 -6.48 -8.65 -8.01
CA GLY A 373 -6.66 -8.26 -9.41
C GLY A 373 -5.42 -8.51 -10.26
N SER A 374 -4.25 -8.14 -9.77
CA SER A 374 -3.00 -8.39 -10.49
C SER A 374 -2.66 -9.88 -10.56
N LYS A 375 -2.92 -10.67 -9.49
CA LYS A 375 -2.73 -12.12 -9.48
C LYS A 375 -3.61 -12.84 -10.49
N GLU A 376 -4.91 -12.61 -10.42
CA GLU A 376 -5.87 -13.25 -11.32
C GLU A 376 -5.65 -12.86 -12.79
N TRP A 377 -5.30 -11.59 -13.03
CA TRP A 377 -4.98 -11.13 -14.38
C TRP A 377 -3.69 -11.77 -14.90
N VAL A 378 -2.64 -11.84 -14.09
CA VAL A 378 -1.38 -12.52 -14.45
C VAL A 378 -1.63 -14.01 -14.68
N ASP A 379 -2.42 -14.68 -13.85
CA ASP A 379 -2.74 -16.11 -14.04
C ASP A 379 -3.47 -16.35 -15.35
N LYS A 380 -4.48 -15.53 -15.66
CA LYS A 380 -5.28 -15.62 -16.88
C LYS A 380 -4.46 -15.37 -18.15
N HIS A 381 -3.51 -14.43 -18.11
CA HIS A 381 -2.68 -14.01 -19.25
C HIS A 381 -1.27 -14.61 -19.23
N ARG A 382 -1.01 -15.57 -18.36
CA ARG A 382 0.33 -16.10 -18.05
C ARG A 382 1.13 -16.54 -19.26
N ASP A 383 0.52 -17.31 -20.17
CA ASP A 383 1.23 -17.85 -21.34
C ASP A 383 1.77 -16.71 -22.23
N ASP A 384 0.97 -15.68 -22.47
CA ASP A 384 1.36 -14.52 -23.25
C ASP A 384 2.41 -13.67 -22.51
N LEU A 385 2.20 -13.45 -21.21
CA LEU A 385 3.15 -12.70 -20.39
C LEU A 385 4.52 -13.40 -20.31
N ALA A 386 4.54 -14.71 -20.12
CA ALA A 386 5.79 -15.46 -20.04
C ALA A 386 6.60 -15.40 -21.36
N GLU A 387 5.93 -15.34 -22.52
CA GLU A 387 6.57 -15.24 -23.82
C GLU A 387 6.93 -13.80 -24.20
N ASN A 388 6.05 -12.83 -23.92
CA ASN A 388 6.06 -11.52 -24.55
C ASN A 388 6.28 -10.35 -23.60
N LEU A 389 6.13 -10.52 -22.25
CA LEU A 389 6.28 -9.40 -21.30
C LEU A 389 7.71 -8.86 -21.30
N ARG A 390 7.86 -7.66 -21.81
CA ARG A 390 9.14 -6.93 -21.79
C ARG A 390 9.41 -6.28 -20.43
N LEU A 391 8.39 -5.69 -19.82
CA LEU A 391 8.50 -4.93 -18.58
C LEU A 391 7.12 -4.65 -17.97
N TYR A 392 7.01 -4.76 -16.65
CA TYR A 392 5.90 -4.20 -15.86
C TYR A 392 6.35 -2.96 -15.10
N ILE A 393 5.50 -1.93 -15.03
CA ILE A 393 5.75 -0.71 -14.26
C ILE A 393 4.60 -0.49 -13.29
N ASN A 394 4.93 -0.42 -12.00
CA ASN A 394 3.98 -0.24 -10.91
C ASN A 394 4.03 1.18 -10.34
N PHE A 395 2.87 1.80 -10.25
CA PHE A 395 2.68 3.05 -9.53
C PHE A 395 1.87 2.79 -8.26
N ASP A 396 2.54 2.88 -7.13
CA ASP A 396 1.90 2.70 -5.84
C ASP A 396 2.45 3.72 -4.86
N MET A 397 1.56 4.58 -4.33
CA MET A 397 1.91 5.68 -3.44
C MET A 397 3.05 6.56 -3.99
N ASN A 398 3.04 6.89 -5.28
CA ASN A 398 4.06 7.72 -5.93
C ASN A 398 3.96 9.22 -5.58
N HIS A 399 3.04 9.58 -4.73
CA HIS A 399 2.83 10.93 -4.19
C HIS A 399 3.93 11.31 -3.19
N VAL A 400 4.32 12.59 -3.19
CA VAL A 400 5.33 13.14 -2.28
C VAL A 400 4.80 14.39 -1.58
N ASP A 401 4.89 14.41 -0.26
CA ASP A 401 4.71 15.60 0.55
C ASP A 401 6.05 16.32 0.73
N ALA A 402 6.32 17.31 -0.13
CA ALA A 402 7.61 18.01 -0.16
C ALA A 402 7.92 18.79 1.13
N GLU A 403 6.91 19.12 1.95
CA GLU A 403 7.11 19.82 3.24
C GLU A 403 7.71 18.88 4.29
N ARG A 404 7.43 17.57 4.18
CA ARG A 404 7.88 16.55 5.13
C ARG A 404 9.05 15.73 4.62
N ASN A 405 8.97 15.30 3.38
CA ASN A 405 10.01 14.48 2.75
C ASN A 405 9.86 14.53 1.22
N SER A 406 10.79 15.14 0.55
CA SER A 406 10.78 15.33 -0.91
C SER A 406 11.31 14.14 -1.72
N GLY A 407 11.51 12.96 -1.12
CA GLY A 407 12.17 11.83 -1.78
C GLY A 407 11.24 11.02 -2.69
N VAL A 408 11.68 10.77 -3.92
CA VAL A 408 11.09 9.78 -4.84
C VAL A 408 12.11 8.68 -5.08
N VAL A 409 11.70 7.43 -4.91
CA VAL A 409 12.54 6.25 -5.17
C VAL A 409 12.02 5.53 -6.40
N LEU A 410 12.86 5.41 -7.42
CA LEU A 410 12.62 4.65 -8.64
C LEU A 410 13.49 3.40 -8.59
N GLN A 411 12.90 2.22 -8.64
CA GLN A 411 13.67 0.98 -8.49
C GLN A 411 13.12 -0.17 -9.34
N GLY A 412 13.98 -1.16 -9.61
CA GLY A 412 13.55 -2.35 -10.34
C GLY A 412 14.65 -3.40 -10.45
N ASN A 413 14.29 -4.57 -10.98
CA ASN A 413 15.17 -5.72 -11.11
C ASN A 413 15.79 -5.89 -12.51
N SER A 414 15.58 -4.91 -13.39
CA SER A 414 16.20 -4.93 -14.74
C SER A 414 17.34 -3.92 -14.81
N LYS A 415 18.58 -4.42 -14.80
CA LYS A 415 19.79 -3.60 -14.88
C LYS A 415 19.82 -2.68 -16.11
N THR A 416 19.31 -3.16 -17.22
CA THR A 416 19.24 -2.37 -18.46
C THR A 416 18.26 -1.23 -18.32
N ASP A 417 17.06 -1.49 -17.76
CA ASP A 417 16.02 -0.47 -17.61
C ASP A 417 16.39 0.54 -16.51
N VAL A 418 17.01 0.09 -15.43
CA VAL A 418 17.59 1.00 -14.42
C VAL A 418 18.63 1.94 -15.01
N ARG A 419 19.43 1.48 -16.00
CA ARG A 419 20.37 2.34 -16.73
C ARG A 419 19.65 3.37 -17.60
N HIS A 420 18.57 2.97 -18.28
CA HIS A 420 17.73 3.91 -19.03
C HIS A 420 17.10 4.95 -18.09
N ILE A 421 16.60 4.54 -16.91
CA ILE A 421 16.07 5.47 -15.92
C ILE A 421 17.12 6.49 -15.46
N LYS A 422 18.37 6.10 -15.25
CA LYS A 422 19.45 7.05 -14.89
C LYS A 422 19.67 8.09 -15.99
N GLY A 423 19.69 7.68 -17.25
CA GLY A 423 19.78 8.61 -18.37
C GLY A 423 18.55 9.52 -18.50
N LEU A 424 17.36 9.00 -18.23
CA LEU A 424 16.12 9.78 -18.21
C LEU A 424 16.09 10.78 -17.05
N VAL A 425 16.64 10.45 -15.89
CA VAL A 425 16.79 11.40 -14.76
C VAL A 425 17.76 12.53 -15.12
N GLU A 426 18.83 12.26 -15.86
CA GLU A 426 19.75 13.30 -16.38
C GLU A 426 19.02 14.22 -17.36
N GLU A 427 18.23 13.67 -18.30
CA GLU A 427 17.41 14.46 -19.22
C GLU A 427 16.34 15.27 -18.48
N PHE A 428 15.64 14.64 -17.51
CA PHE A 428 14.65 15.29 -16.66
C PHE A 428 15.26 16.48 -15.90
N SER A 429 16.44 16.30 -15.30
CA SER A 429 17.13 17.37 -14.56
C SER A 429 17.51 18.56 -15.45
N SER A 430 17.82 18.30 -16.72
CA SER A 430 18.18 19.32 -17.71
C SER A 430 16.96 20.06 -18.25
N SER A 431 15.88 19.32 -18.51
CA SER A 431 14.65 19.85 -19.13
C SER A 431 13.69 20.48 -18.12
N LEU A 432 13.65 19.96 -16.88
CA LEU A 432 12.73 20.37 -15.79
C LEU A 432 13.48 20.63 -14.48
N PRO A 433 14.44 21.59 -14.47
CA PRO A 433 15.32 21.81 -13.33
C PRO A 433 14.59 22.22 -12.05
N GLU A 434 13.47 22.92 -12.14
CA GLU A 434 12.68 23.34 -10.97
C GLU A 434 12.06 22.14 -10.24
N LEU A 435 11.51 21.17 -10.98
CA LEU A 435 10.99 19.92 -10.41
C LEU A 435 12.11 19.05 -9.85
N TYR A 436 13.23 18.97 -10.56
CA TYR A 436 14.39 18.19 -10.12
C TYR A 436 15.03 18.74 -8.84
N GLU A 437 15.06 20.06 -8.67
CA GLU A 437 15.56 20.69 -7.45
C GLU A 437 14.61 20.54 -6.26
N LYS A 438 13.29 20.49 -6.54
CA LYS A 438 12.26 20.37 -5.52
C LYS A 438 12.13 18.93 -4.98
N TYR A 439 12.29 17.92 -5.84
CA TYR A 439 12.08 16.52 -5.50
C TYR A 439 13.38 15.73 -5.66
N SER A 440 13.90 15.18 -4.56
CA SER A 440 15.10 14.34 -4.61
C SER A 440 14.76 12.96 -5.20
N ILE A 441 15.50 12.57 -6.24
CA ILE A 441 15.25 11.30 -6.95
C ILE A 441 16.35 10.31 -6.60
N THR A 442 15.96 9.13 -6.13
CA THR A 442 16.87 8.00 -5.89
C THR A 442 16.56 6.87 -6.86
N VAL A 443 17.56 6.40 -7.58
CA VAL A 443 17.42 5.26 -8.51
C VAL A 443 18.16 4.05 -7.94
N ARG A 444 17.45 2.91 -7.80
CA ARG A 444 18.00 1.67 -7.22
C ARG A 444 17.82 0.49 -8.18
N GLU A 445 18.83 -0.36 -8.23
CA GLU A 445 18.77 -1.69 -8.84
C GLU A 445 18.62 -2.71 -7.72
N LEU A 446 17.70 -3.64 -7.87
CA LEU A 446 17.45 -4.74 -6.94
C LEU A 446 17.72 -6.06 -7.66
N GLU A 447 18.19 -7.07 -6.94
CA GLU A 447 18.14 -8.44 -7.42
C GLU A 447 16.69 -8.92 -7.44
N SER A 448 16.33 -9.81 -8.38
CA SER A 448 14.93 -10.22 -8.54
C SER A 448 14.34 -10.86 -7.28
N GLU A 449 15.12 -11.65 -6.54
CA GLU A 449 14.73 -12.28 -5.28
C GLU A 449 14.55 -11.27 -4.13
N GLN A 450 15.00 -10.03 -4.32
CA GLN A 450 14.90 -8.95 -3.34
C GLN A 450 13.77 -7.95 -3.65
N MET A 451 13.06 -8.17 -4.76
CA MET A 451 11.87 -7.34 -5.04
C MET A 451 10.84 -7.55 -3.93
N PRO A 452 10.26 -6.47 -3.38
CA PRO A 452 9.29 -6.60 -2.30
C PRO A 452 8.00 -7.29 -2.78
N TYR A 453 7.35 -8.05 -1.91
CA TYR A 453 6.06 -8.70 -2.19
C TYR A 453 4.94 -7.92 -1.48
N ASN A 454 4.79 -6.64 -1.82
CA ASN A 454 3.93 -5.71 -1.09
C ASN A 454 3.07 -4.81 -1.98
N SER A 455 2.95 -5.10 -3.27
CA SER A 455 2.09 -4.39 -4.22
C SER A 455 2.01 -5.20 -5.53
N ASP A 456 1.21 -4.74 -6.49
CA ASP A 456 0.85 -5.41 -7.75
C ASP A 456 2.02 -5.76 -8.69
N HIS A 457 3.23 -5.30 -8.43
CA HIS A 457 4.41 -5.79 -9.16
C HIS A 457 4.79 -7.22 -8.79
N ALA A 458 4.38 -7.70 -7.61
CA ALA A 458 4.80 -9.00 -7.12
C ALA A 458 4.34 -10.16 -8.01
N PRO A 459 3.07 -10.27 -8.46
CA PRO A 459 2.66 -11.31 -9.41
C PRO A 459 3.45 -11.26 -10.72
N PHE A 460 3.76 -10.07 -11.24
CA PHE A 460 4.56 -9.92 -12.46
C PHE A 460 6.02 -10.35 -12.30
N VAL A 461 6.57 -10.24 -11.09
CA VAL A 461 7.94 -10.69 -10.80
C VAL A 461 7.98 -12.18 -10.53
N TYR A 462 7.06 -12.71 -9.71
CA TYR A 462 7.18 -14.03 -9.10
C TYR A 462 6.25 -15.09 -9.71
N GLU A 463 5.19 -14.71 -10.43
CA GLU A 463 4.15 -15.64 -10.85
C GLU A 463 4.00 -15.79 -12.37
N VAL A 464 4.59 -14.88 -13.16
CA VAL A 464 4.59 -14.98 -14.64
C VAL A 464 5.31 -16.23 -15.10
N HIS A 465 6.51 -16.50 -14.59
CA HIS A 465 7.28 -17.70 -14.91
C HIS A 465 7.05 -18.79 -13.87
N GLN A 466 6.90 -20.04 -14.34
CA GLN A 466 6.67 -21.21 -13.48
C GLN A 466 7.96 -21.94 -13.10
N GLU A 467 9.07 -21.63 -13.75
CA GLU A 467 10.36 -22.27 -13.50
C GLU A 467 11.06 -21.62 -12.30
N GLU A 468 11.60 -22.45 -11.41
CA GLU A 468 12.31 -21.97 -10.22
C GLU A 468 13.53 -21.13 -10.60
N GLY A 469 13.59 -19.89 -10.08
CA GLY A 469 14.68 -18.95 -10.35
C GLY A 469 14.48 -18.09 -11.60
N GLU A 470 13.35 -18.21 -12.29
CA GLU A 470 12.96 -17.29 -13.35
C GLU A 470 12.04 -16.19 -12.79
N PHE A 471 12.30 -14.95 -13.17
CA PHE A 471 11.60 -13.78 -12.66
C PHE A 471 11.21 -12.84 -13.79
N GLY A 472 10.01 -12.31 -13.73
CA GLY A 472 9.60 -11.22 -14.60
C GLY A 472 10.35 -9.92 -14.24
N LYS A 473 10.37 -8.99 -15.20
CA LYS A 473 11.02 -7.69 -15.02
C LYS A 473 9.99 -6.65 -14.60
N ALA A 474 10.28 -5.97 -13.51
CA ALA A 474 9.42 -4.90 -13.02
C ALA A 474 10.22 -3.68 -12.56
N MET A 475 9.58 -2.52 -12.71
CA MET A 475 9.97 -1.25 -12.12
C MET A 475 8.86 -0.78 -11.20
N LEU A 476 9.21 -0.16 -10.11
CA LEU A 476 8.25 0.43 -9.18
C LEU A 476 8.77 1.76 -8.64
N CYS A 477 7.85 2.62 -8.19
CA CYS A 477 8.18 3.87 -7.54
C CYS A 477 7.52 3.96 -6.17
N TYR A 478 8.20 4.64 -5.27
CA TYR A 478 7.67 5.05 -3.98
C TYR A 478 7.87 6.55 -3.81
N GLY A 479 6.85 7.21 -3.30
CA GLY A 479 6.97 8.55 -2.75
C GLY A 479 7.59 8.56 -1.36
N SER A 480 7.52 9.70 -0.69
CA SER A 480 8.12 9.93 0.62
C SER A 480 7.43 9.22 1.78
N GLY A 481 6.50 8.36 1.52
CA GLY A 481 5.65 7.75 2.52
C GLY A 481 4.55 8.69 3.00
N SER A 482 3.41 8.14 3.30
CA SER A 482 2.25 8.87 3.76
C SER A 482 2.07 8.70 5.26
N LEU A 483 1.92 9.81 5.96
CA LEU A 483 1.47 9.81 7.35
C LEU A 483 0.04 9.28 7.44
N GLU A 484 -0.71 9.50 6.38
CA GLU A 484 -2.13 9.21 6.25
C GLU A 484 -2.42 7.75 5.84
N TYR A 485 -1.39 6.94 5.59
CA TYR A 485 -1.49 5.55 5.10
C TYR A 485 -2.59 4.75 5.80
N HIS A 486 -3.59 4.30 5.03
CA HIS A 486 -4.73 3.50 5.47
C HIS A 486 -5.59 4.12 6.59
N THR A 487 -5.65 5.45 6.64
CA THR A 487 -6.43 6.18 7.64
C THR A 487 -7.47 7.11 6.99
N TYR A 488 -8.39 7.63 7.80
CA TYR A 488 -9.37 8.65 7.36
C TYR A 488 -8.74 9.98 6.90
N LEU A 489 -7.45 10.19 7.17
CA LEU A 489 -6.70 11.38 6.73
C LEU A 489 -6.18 11.28 5.31
N ASP A 490 -6.22 10.09 4.69
CA ASP A 490 -5.82 9.94 3.28
C ASP A 490 -6.90 10.48 2.33
N ASN A 491 -6.89 11.80 2.15
CA ASN A 491 -7.85 12.55 1.35
C ASN A 491 -7.15 13.62 0.48
N MET A 492 -7.93 14.41 -0.24
CA MET A 492 -7.40 15.42 -1.19
C MET A 492 -6.81 16.68 -0.55
N ASP A 493 -6.90 16.86 0.77
CA ASP A 493 -6.47 18.11 1.44
C ASP A 493 -4.97 18.36 1.28
N ARG A 494 -4.19 17.28 1.25
CA ARG A 494 -2.73 17.31 1.12
C ARG A 494 -2.21 16.72 -0.19
N PHE A 495 -3.11 16.50 -1.14
CA PHE A 495 -2.75 15.92 -2.42
C PHE A 495 -1.89 16.88 -3.26
N ASN A 496 -0.70 16.43 -3.61
CA ASN A 496 0.31 17.18 -4.38
C ASN A 496 0.45 16.59 -5.79
N GLU A 497 -0.37 17.07 -6.71
CA GLU A 497 -0.39 16.61 -8.10
C GLU A 497 0.92 16.86 -8.86
N GLU A 498 1.66 17.89 -8.48
CA GLU A 498 2.95 18.21 -9.10
C GLU A 498 3.98 17.09 -8.86
N SER A 499 3.95 16.47 -7.67
CA SER A 499 4.89 15.40 -7.33
C SER A 499 4.73 14.16 -8.21
N LEU A 500 3.52 13.90 -8.70
CA LEU A 500 3.23 12.75 -9.56
C LEU A 500 3.92 12.86 -10.93
N ALA A 501 4.16 14.10 -11.39
CA ALA A 501 4.87 14.36 -12.64
C ALA A 501 6.30 13.79 -12.62
N VAL A 502 6.95 13.68 -11.47
CA VAL A 502 8.34 13.18 -11.39
C VAL A 502 8.42 11.73 -11.88
N SER A 503 7.70 10.82 -11.24
CA SER A 503 7.66 9.41 -11.63
C SER A 503 6.92 9.20 -12.96
N GLY A 504 5.83 9.94 -13.18
CA GLY A 504 5.01 9.85 -14.39
C GLY A 504 5.80 10.20 -15.66
N ILE A 505 6.55 11.31 -15.66
CA ILE A 505 7.38 11.69 -16.80
C ILE A 505 8.51 10.68 -17.01
N ILE A 506 9.23 10.30 -15.95
CA ILE A 506 10.41 9.43 -16.08
C ILE A 506 10.00 8.04 -16.57
N TYR A 507 9.01 7.40 -15.95
CA TYR A 507 8.56 6.06 -16.37
C TYR A 507 7.78 6.08 -17.69
N GLY A 508 6.93 7.08 -17.90
CA GLY A 508 6.25 7.24 -19.19
C GLY A 508 7.24 7.45 -20.33
N SER A 509 8.34 8.19 -20.09
CA SER A 509 9.41 8.38 -21.07
C SER A 509 10.23 7.11 -21.30
N LEU A 510 10.43 6.26 -20.28
CA LEU A 510 11.01 4.93 -20.44
C LEU A 510 10.15 4.09 -21.38
N VAL A 511 8.85 4.03 -21.14
CA VAL A 511 7.92 3.26 -21.99
C VAL A 511 7.88 3.81 -23.40
N ARG A 512 7.82 5.14 -23.58
CA ARG A 512 7.96 5.78 -24.90
C ARG A 512 9.24 5.33 -25.60
N HIS A 513 10.38 5.38 -24.91
CA HIS A 513 11.66 4.95 -25.48
C HIS A 513 11.62 3.48 -25.89
N LEU A 514 11.11 2.58 -25.05
CA LEU A 514 11.07 1.14 -25.37
C LEU A 514 10.06 0.83 -26.49
N ALA A 515 8.89 1.45 -26.46
CA ALA A 515 7.80 1.11 -27.36
C ALA A 515 8.02 1.61 -28.79
N TRP A 516 8.72 2.74 -29.03
CA TRP A 516 8.98 3.29 -30.37
C TRP A 516 10.46 3.15 -30.83
N SER A 517 11.34 2.45 -30.09
CA SER A 517 12.77 2.31 -30.46
C SER A 517 13.04 1.30 -31.57
#